data_fcdf23841bc2523029f8846130cd2dd1
#
_entry.id   fcdf23841bc2523029f8846130cd2dd1
#
_cell.length_a   1.000
_cell.length_b   1.000
_cell.length_c   1.000
_cell.angle_alpha   90.00
_cell.angle_beta   90.00
_cell.angle_gamma   90.00
#
_symmetry.space_group_name_H-M   'P 1'
#
loop_
_entity.id
_entity.type
_entity.pdbx_description
1 polymer ?
#
loop_
_entity_poly.entity_id
_entity_poly.type
_entity_poly.pdbx_seq_one_letter_code
_entity_poly.pdbx_strand_id
1 'polypeptide(L)'
;DIDNYKKKDKLPIEYNDAHAALRGYANSDLSSSVILSAGMNPRLYAYMAQFDDFFPNENGEIKKKIILKVSDYRSALIQGKFLAKKGLWVSEYRIESGLNCGGHAFATDGYLMGPVLEEFKENRDDLRTSIQELLVKVLESESRAIPSSGLPLAITAQGGVGTEEEHDFLIDYYNVDSVGWGSPILLVPEATTVDKATLDQLVKAKEKDLYLSDISPLGVPFNNLRKNTKDIEKEIAINNGKPGSACPKKFVALNKEFSEKGICTASRKYQTKKIEELKTQDLPQSEFKKQFNKIIEKTCTCVGLGTSALLAYDLDTKVEGKGVSICPGPNMAYYSKVMSLKEMTNHIYGRSNMISRTDRPNMFIKELHIYLDYLKDKVEETTGELNRKQVKYFNTFTKNMKEGISYYSELFANISSVSTDIKQQLLCELEMGMQTLQGLNLKIEKLKAD
;
A
#
# COMPACT_ATOMS: atom_id res chain seq x y z
N ASP A 1 11.73 -0.62 10.72
CA ASP A 1 13.13 -0.19 10.86
C ASP A 1 13.95 -1.36 11.41
N ILE A 2 15.13 -1.63 10.82
CA ILE A 2 15.93 -2.83 11.13
C ILE A 2 17.11 -2.42 12.02
N ASP A 3 17.26 -3.13 13.15
CA ASP A 3 18.43 -2.98 14.02
C ASP A 3 19.71 -3.46 13.32
N ASN A 4 20.73 -2.63 13.30
CA ASN A 4 22.05 -2.99 12.79
C ASN A 4 23.00 -3.45 13.90
N TYR A 5 23.94 -4.33 13.56
CA TYR A 5 24.86 -4.98 14.49
C TYR A 5 26.31 -4.92 14.00
N LYS A 6 27.24 -4.64 14.91
CA LYS A 6 28.67 -4.85 14.67
C LYS A 6 29.08 -6.14 15.40
N LYS A 7 29.37 -7.20 14.65
CA LYS A 7 29.55 -8.56 15.19
C LYS A 7 28.29 -9.03 15.94
N LYS A 8 28.34 -9.08 17.30
CA LYS A 8 27.21 -9.46 18.15
C LYS A 8 26.52 -8.27 18.81
N ASP A 9 27.15 -7.11 18.86
CA ASP A 9 26.66 -5.95 19.58
C ASP A 9 25.67 -5.17 18.71
N LYS A 10 24.51 -4.85 19.28
CA LYS A 10 23.52 -3.99 18.64
C LYS A 10 24.07 -2.57 18.60
N LEU A 11 24.01 -1.95 17.41
CA LEU A 11 24.39 -0.56 17.24
C LEU A 11 23.29 0.39 17.76
N PRO A 12 23.64 1.64 18.11
CA PRO A 12 22.67 2.69 18.41
C PRO A 12 21.64 2.88 17.29
N ILE A 13 20.48 3.45 17.63
CA ILE A 13 19.31 3.54 16.73
C ILE A 13 19.58 4.32 15.43
N GLU A 14 20.47 5.30 15.49
CA GLU A 14 20.88 6.12 14.34
C GLU A 14 21.56 5.33 13.22
N TYR A 15 21.98 4.09 13.50
CA TYR A 15 22.52 3.14 12.53
C TYR A 15 21.45 2.22 11.92
N ASN A 16 20.21 2.28 12.42
CA ASN A 16 19.11 1.55 11.80
C ASN A 16 18.83 2.10 10.39
N ASP A 17 18.39 1.24 9.46
CA ASP A 17 18.32 1.58 8.05
C ASP A 17 17.48 2.84 7.77
N ALA A 18 16.28 2.97 8.36
CA ALA A 18 15.44 4.14 8.17
C ALA A 18 16.04 5.41 8.80
N HIS A 19 16.67 5.30 9.98
CA HIS A 19 17.34 6.43 10.63
C HIS A 19 18.58 6.88 9.85
N ALA A 20 19.37 5.95 9.33
CA ALA A 20 20.53 6.25 8.50
C ALA A 20 20.13 6.94 7.17
N ALA A 21 19.07 6.44 6.52
CA ALA A 21 18.52 7.05 5.32
C ALA A 21 17.98 8.46 5.59
N LEU A 22 17.19 8.63 6.67
CA LEU A 22 16.70 9.94 7.10
C LEU A 22 17.82 10.92 7.38
N ARG A 23 18.87 10.51 8.09
CA ARG A 23 20.05 11.34 8.38
C ARG A 23 20.76 11.78 7.11
N GLY A 24 20.93 10.87 6.13
CA GLY A 24 21.52 11.20 4.85
C GLY A 24 20.68 12.25 4.09
N TYR A 25 19.37 12.07 4.07
CA TYR A 25 18.44 13.03 3.48
C TYR A 25 18.43 14.38 4.22
N ALA A 26 18.33 14.35 5.56
CA ALA A 26 18.26 15.57 6.37
C ALA A 26 19.51 16.45 6.24
N ASN A 27 20.69 15.84 6.13
CA ASN A 27 21.98 16.54 5.97
C ASN A 27 22.32 16.87 4.49
N SER A 28 21.47 16.53 3.54
CA SER A 28 21.67 16.93 2.14
C SER A 28 21.24 18.37 1.91
N ASP A 29 21.72 18.98 0.82
CA ASP A 29 21.33 20.32 0.38
C ASP A 29 19.97 20.36 -0.35
N LEU A 30 19.33 19.20 -0.55
CA LEU A 30 18.04 19.09 -1.23
C LEU A 30 16.96 19.89 -0.51
N SER A 31 16.16 20.63 -1.27
CA SER A 31 14.88 21.20 -0.85
C SER A 31 13.76 20.36 -1.46
N SER A 32 13.21 19.42 -0.68
CA SER A 32 12.25 18.43 -1.19
C SER A 32 11.40 17.84 -0.06
N SER A 33 10.67 16.78 -0.36
CA SER A 33 9.79 16.11 0.60
C SER A 33 10.25 14.68 0.88
N VAL A 34 10.10 14.22 2.12
CA VAL A 34 10.19 12.81 2.49
C VAL A 34 8.80 12.22 2.65
N ILE A 35 8.57 11.06 2.05
CA ILE A 35 7.29 10.35 2.13
C ILE A 35 7.40 9.26 3.19
N LEU A 36 6.52 9.33 4.19
CA LEU A 36 6.41 8.34 5.26
C LEU A 36 5.27 7.37 4.97
N SER A 37 5.46 6.09 5.33
CA SER A 37 4.41 5.07 5.17
C SER A 37 3.26 5.30 6.16
N ALA A 38 2.09 4.68 5.88
CA ALA A 38 0.91 4.79 6.73
C ALA A 38 1.10 4.24 8.16
N GLY A 39 2.04 3.32 8.36
CA GLY A 39 2.40 2.79 9.68
C GLY A 39 3.20 3.79 10.50
N MET A 40 2.68 4.17 11.67
CA MET A 40 3.34 5.12 12.57
C MET A 40 4.69 4.58 13.06
N ASN A 41 5.75 5.39 12.95
CA ASN A 41 7.08 5.11 13.51
C ASN A 41 7.51 6.22 14.48
N PRO A 42 7.10 6.16 15.77
CA PRO A 42 7.37 7.20 16.75
C PRO A 42 8.86 7.51 16.96
N ARG A 43 9.74 6.51 16.83
CA ARG A 43 11.19 6.67 16.98
C ARG A 43 11.78 7.48 15.83
N LEU A 44 11.38 7.16 14.60
CA LEU A 44 11.82 7.89 13.41
C LEU A 44 11.32 9.34 13.43
N TYR A 45 10.07 9.56 13.87
CA TYR A 45 9.47 10.90 13.99
C TYR A 45 10.20 11.74 15.06
N ALA A 46 10.57 11.14 16.20
CA ALA A 46 11.37 11.81 17.22
C ALA A 46 12.80 12.12 16.74
N TYR A 47 13.38 11.24 15.91
CA TYR A 47 14.71 11.47 15.33
C TYR A 47 14.68 12.58 14.27
N MET A 48 13.61 12.70 13.51
CA MET A 48 13.41 13.77 12.51
C MET A 48 13.46 15.16 13.15
N ALA A 49 12.93 15.31 14.36
CA ALA A 49 12.94 16.57 15.09
C ALA A 49 14.35 17.05 15.54
N GLN A 50 15.40 16.28 15.29
CA GLN A 50 16.79 16.68 15.56
C GLN A 50 17.41 17.50 14.43
N PHE A 51 16.70 17.69 13.28
CA PHE A 51 17.23 18.36 12.10
C PHE A 51 16.43 19.64 11.80
N ASP A 52 17.09 20.79 11.82
CA ASP A 52 16.45 22.10 11.69
C ASP A 52 15.72 22.31 10.35
N ASP A 53 16.18 21.70 9.27
CA ASP A 53 15.57 21.81 7.93
C ASP A 53 14.11 21.30 7.85
N PHE A 54 13.62 20.57 8.87
CA PHE A 54 12.21 20.13 8.95
C PHE A 54 11.29 21.12 9.65
N PHE A 55 11.83 22.16 10.27
CA PHE A 55 11.02 23.17 10.95
C PHE A 55 10.67 24.32 10.01
N PRO A 56 9.51 24.96 10.23
CA PRO A 56 9.16 26.17 9.47
C PRO A 56 10.03 27.38 9.91
N ASN A 57 10.31 28.27 8.96
CA ASN A 57 10.82 29.58 9.26
C ASN A 57 9.67 30.60 9.52
N GLU A 58 9.99 31.85 9.80
CA GLU A 58 9.02 32.92 10.06
C GLU A 58 8.06 33.17 8.87
N ASN A 59 8.50 32.88 7.64
CA ASN A 59 7.68 32.97 6.44
C ASN A 59 6.80 31.73 6.19
N GLY A 60 6.90 30.70 7.04
CA GLY A 60 6.20 29.41 6.86
C GLY A 60 6.84 28.47 5.85
N GLU A 61 8.06 28.76 5.39
CA GLU A 61 8.79 27.89 4.48
C GLU A 61 9.45 26.73 5.23
N ILE A 62 9.35 25.52 4.68
CA ILE A 62 9.96 24.30 5.21
C ILE A 62 10.83 23.70 4.10
N LYS A 63 12.13 23.58 4.34
CA LYS A 63 13.08 23.05 3.35
C LYS A 63 12.90 21.54 3.12
N LYS A 64 12.72 20.77 4.20
CA LYS A 64 12.48 19.33 4.19
C LYS A 64 11.03 19.05 4.60
N LYS A 65 10.14 18.91 3.63
CA LYS A 65 8.70 18.71 3.87
C LYS A 65 8.41 17.25 4.24
N ILE A 66 7.35 17.05 5.02
CA ILE A 66 6.83 15.72 5.38
C ILE A 66 5.55 15.45 4.61
N ILE A 67 5.54 14.36 3.86
CA ILE A 67 4.34 13.77 3.26
C ILE A 67 4.00 12.52 4.05
N LEU A 68 2.78 12.42 4.55
CA LEU A 68 2.32 11.27 5.31
C LEU A 68 1.25 10.52 4.53
N LYS A 69 1.54 9.25 4.22
CA LYS A 69 0.53 8.36 3.63
C LYS A 69 -0.46 7.92 4.71
N VAL A 70 -1.74 7.93 4.39
CA VAL A 70 -2.82 7.59 5.32
C VAL A 70 -3.93 6.83 4.60
N SER A 71 -4.66 5.99 5.34
CA SER A 71 -5.83 5.25 4.85
C SER A 71 -7.17 5.78 5.38
N ASP A 72 -7.13 6.67 6.36
CA ASP A 72 -8.31 7.24 7.01
C ASP A 72 -7.97 8.56 7.73
N TYR A 73 -9.01 9.36 7.98
CA TYR A 73 -8.89 10.68 8.61
C TYR A 73 -8.38 10.61 10.05
N ARG A 74 -8.84 9.63 10.83
CA ARG A 74 -8.42 9.45 12.22
C ARG A 74 -6.92 9.19 12.32
N SER A 75 -6.37 8.37 11.44
CA SER A 75 -4.93 8.09 11.35
C SER A 75 -4.15 9.37 11.02
N ALA A 76 -4.66 10.19 10.10
CA ALA A 76 -4.06 11.48 9.76
C ALA A 76 -4.01 12.42 10.97
N LEU A 77 -5.11 12.57 11.67
CA LEU A 77 -5.21 13.43 12.85
C LEU A 77 -4.28 12.99 13.99
N ILE A 78 -4.24 11.69 14.29
CA ILE A 78 -3.38 11.14 15.36
C ILE A 78 -1.90 11.35 15.02
N GLN A 79 -1.47 10.98 13.80
CA GLN A 79 -0.08 11.10 13.40
C GLN A 79 0.34 12.56 13.21
N GLY A 80 -0.54 13.40 12.65
CA GLY A 80 -0.30 14.84 12.52
C GLY A 80 -0.10 15.51 13.88
N LYS A 81 -0.97 15.22 14.86
CA LYS A 81 -0.81 15.73 16.24
C LYS A 81 0.46 15.20 16.90
N PHE A 82 0.86 13.97 16.63
CA PHE A 82 2.11 13.42 17.15
C PHE A 82 3.33 14.15 16.59
N LEU A 83 3.36 14.42 15.28
CA LEU A 83 4.41 15.19 14.63
C LEU A 83 4.44 16.64 15.12
N ALA A 84 3.29 17.29 15.23
CA ALA A 84 3.17 18.66 15.75
C ALA A 84 3.69 18.80 17.18
N LYS A 85 3.49 17.79 18.05
CA LYS A 85 4.10 17.72 19.40
C LYS A 85 5.63 17.59 19.38
N LYS A 86 6.23 17.42 18.22
CA LYS A 86 7.68 17.42 17.99
C LYS A 86 8.15 18.65 17.21
N GLY A 87 7.27 19.65 17.05
CA GLY A 87 7.57 20.85 16.25
C GLY A 87 7.58 20.63 14.74
N LEU A 88 7.04 19.51 14.25
CA LEU A 88 7.06 19.09 12.85
C LEU A 88 5.70 19.27 12.20
N TRP A 89 5.69 19.80 10.97
CA TRP A 89 4.48 19.98 10.15
C TRP A 89 4.35 18.91 9.08
N VAL A 90 3.15 18.34 8.94
CA VAL A 90 2.80 17.50 7.79
C VAL A 90 2.33 18.42 6.66
N SER A 91 3.11 18.53 5.60
CA SER A 91 2.80 19.40 4.46
C SER A 91 1.79 18.76 3.48
N GLU A 92 1.68 17.44 3.47
CA GLU A 92 0.75 16.70 2.62
C GLU A 92 0.28 15.42 3.31
N TYR A 93 -1.03 15.19 3.32
CA TYR A 93 -1.62 13.89 3.59
C TYR A 93 -1.96 13.21 2.26
N ARG A 94 -1.35 12.06 2.01
CA ARG A 94 -1.59 11.25 0.81
C ARG A 94 -2.50 10.10 1.14
N ILE A 95 -3.74 10.15 0.64
CA ILE A 95 -4.76 9.14 0.88
C ILE A 95 -4.54 7.99 -0.10
N GLU A 96 -4.38 6.79 0.44
CA GLU A 96 -4.21 5.56 -0.33
C GLU A 96 -5.34 4.58 -0.03
N SER A 97 -5.82 3.91 -1.07
CA SER A 97 -6.81 2.82 -0.96
C SER A 97 -6.20 1.45 -1.28
N GLY A 98 -7.03 0.40 -1.19
CA GLY A 98 -6.66 -0.95 -1.64
C GLY A 98 -6.35 -1.06 -3.14
N LEU A 99 -6.67 -0.04 -3.93
CA LEU A 99 -6.30 0.08 -5.34
C LEU A 99 -4.88 0.62 -5.55
N ASN A 100 -4.18 0.93 -4.48
CA ASN A 100 -2.84 1.48 -4.57
C ASN A 100 -1.94 0.58 -5.42
N CYS A 101 -1.16 1.19 -6.28
CA CYS A 101 -0.13 0.53 -7.06
C CYS A 101 1.20 0.72 -6.36
N GLY A 102 1.91 -0.34 -6.11
CA GLY A 102 3.22 -0.26 -5.50
C GLY A 102 3.40 -1.20 -4.31
N GLY A 103 3.07 -2.44 -4.48
CA GLY A 103 3.42 -3.51 -3.58
C GLY A 103 2.35 -3.82 -2.54
N HIS A 104 2.52 -3.33 -1.32
CA HIS A 104 1.60 -3.63 -0.24
C HIS A 104 0.28 -2.87 -0.39
N ALA A 105 -0.82 -3.60 -0.41
CA ALA A 105 -2.17 -3.05 -0.46
C ALA A 105 -2.83 -3.22 0.91
N PHE A 106 -3.51 -2.18 1.36
CA PHE A 106 -4.18 -2.17 2.66
C PHE A 106 -5.69 -2.11 2.42
N ALA A 107 -6.35 -3.26 2.50
CA ALA A 107 -7.80 -3.32 2.66
C ALA A 107 -8.13 -3.10 4.15
N THR A 108 -7.78 -1.94 4.69
CA THR A 108 -7.86 -1.68 6.13
C THR A 108 -9.31 -1.52 6.56
N ASP A 109 -9.75 -2.45 7.38
CA ASP A 109 -11.04 -2.41 8.09
C ASP A 109 -12.26 -2.16 7.20
N GLY A 110 -12.14 -2.29 5.86
CA GLY A 110 -13.24 -2.14 4.90
C GLY A 110 -13.63 -0.69 4.55
N TYR A 111 -12.77 0.30 4.87
CA TYR A 111 -12.98 1.67 4.44
C TYR A 111 -12.78 1.83 2.93
N LEU A 112 -13.79 2.33 2.24
CA LEU A 112 -13.72 2.68 0.82
C LEU A 112 -13.21 4.11 0.64
N MET A 113 -12.51 4.36 -0.46
CA MET A 113 -11.78 5.61 -0.71
C MET A 113 -12.70 6.84 -0.76
N GLY A 114 -13.88 6.73 -1.39
CA GLY A 114 -14.81 7.86 -1.53
C GLY A 114 -15.26 8.45 -0.18
N PRO A 115 -15.82 7.65 0.74
CA PRO A 115 -16.16 8.13 2.08
C PRO A 115 -14.98 8.74 2.85
N VAL A 116 -13.79 8.16 2.70
CA VAL A 116 -12.57 8.71 3.32
C VAL A 116 -12.22 10.08 2.74
N LEU A 117 -12.27 10.22 1.42
CA LEU A 117 -12.03 11.50 0.75
C LEU A 117 -13.06 12.57 1.16
N GLU A 118 -14.34 12.20 1.30
CA GLU A 118 -15.38 13.12 1.75
C GLU A 118 -15.10 13.60 3.19
N GLU A 119 -14.72 12.70 4.09
CA GLU A 119 -14.35 13.06 5.47
C GLU A 119 -13.18 14.05 5.50
N PHE A 120 -12.17 13.86 4.65
CA PHE A 120 -11.05 14.81 4.52
C PHE A 120 -11.49 16.15 3.93
N LYS A 121 -12.37 16.15 2.93
CA LYS A 121 -12.91 17.37 2.32
C LYS A 121 -13.68 18.21 3.33
N GLU A 122 -14.58 17.58 4.09
CA GLU A 122 -15.40 18.24 5.09
C GLU A 122 -14.59 18.78 6.27
N ASN A 123 -13.55 18.06 6.69
CA ASN A 123 -12.80 18.37 7.91
C ASN A 123 -11.38 18.90 7.64
N ARG A 124 -11.08 19.32 6.41
CA ARG A 124 -9.73 19.80 6.01
C ARG A 124 -9.23 20.98 6.86
N ASP A 125 -10.08 21.98 7.05
CA ASP A 125 -9.73 23.18 7.81
C ASP A 125 -9.59 22.90 9.30
N ASP A 126 -10.42 22.04 9.87
CA ASP A 126 -10.32 21.59 11.26
C ASP A 126 -9.04 20.81 11.49
N LEU A 127 -8.68 19.91 10.56
CA LEU A 127 -7.41 19.17 10.60
C LEU A 127 -6.23 20.13 10.63
N ARG A 128 -6.18 21.07 9.69
CA ARG A 128 -5.11 22.07 9.59
C ARG A 128 -5.02 22.90 10.85
N THR A 129 -6.13 23.49 11.29
CA THR A 129 -6.17 24.40 12.44
C THR A 129 -5.76 23.71 13.73
N SER A 130 -6.35 22.54 14.02
CA SER A 130 -6.06 21.81 15.27
C SER A 130 -4.61 21.35 15.37
N ILE A 131 -3.96 21.02 14.25
CA ILE A 131 -2.55 20.61 14.22
C ILE A 131 -1.64 21.84 14.31
N GLN A 132 -1.98 22.93 13.62
CA GLN A 132 -1.21 24.17 13.64
C GLN A 132 -1.19 24.83 15.03
N GLU A 133 -2.32 24.88 15.72
CA GLU A 133 -2.39 25.40 17.09
C GLU A 133 -1.45 24.63 18.05
N LEU A 134 -1.38 23.31 17.88
CA LEU A 134 -0.49 22.47 18.67
C LEU A 134 0.98 22.71 18.29
N LEU A 135 1.27 22.83 17.00
CA LEU A 135 2.60 23.12 16.49
C LEU A 135 3.15 24.44 17.05
N VAL A 136 2.35 25.52 16.92
CA VAL A 136 2.75 26.88 17.40
C VAL A 136 3.12 26.86 18.88
N LYS A 137 2.31 26.22 19.73
CA LYS A 137 2.61 26.08 21.17
C LYS A 137 3.96 25.39 21.44
N VAL A 138 4.32 24.41 20.61
CA VAL A 138 5.60 23.69 20.74
C VAL A 138 6.74 24.56 20.25
N LEU A 139 6.61 25.23 19.11
CA LEU A 139 7.64 26.14 18.58
C LEU A 139 7.92 27.28 19.58
N GLU A 140 6.88 27.87 20.19
CA GLU A 140 7.01 28.86 21.28
C GLU A 140 7.83 28.30 22.45
N SER A 141 7.48 27.12 22.94
CA SER A 141 8.14 26.50 24.09
C SER A 141 9.60 26.14 23.84
N GLU A 142 9.96 25.87 22.58
CA GLU A 142 11.31 25.55 22.13
C GLU A 142 12.09 26.78 21.63
N SER A 143 11.51 28.00 21.73
CA SER A 143 12.11 29.26 21.24
C SER A 143 12.50 29.19 19.75
N ARG A 144 11.68 28.49 18.95
CA ARG A 144 11.83 28.40 17.49
C ARG A 144 11.04 29.47 16.77
N ALA A 145 11.36 29.67 15.49
CA ALA A 145 10.62 30.58 14.62
C ALA A 145 9.13 30.16 14.52
N ILE A 146 8.24 31.15 14.65
CA ILE A 146 6.78 30.96 14.53
C ILE A 146 6.36 31.49 13.18
N PRO A 147 5.68 30.69 12.35
CA PRO A 147 5.15 31.16 11.07
C PRO A 147 4.18 32.34 11.23
N SER A 148 4.38 33.39 10.47
CA SER A 148 3.54 34.59 10.48
C SER A 148 2.15 34.36 9.86
N SER A 149 1.97 33.27 9.12
CA SER A 149 0.71 32.86 8.47
C SER A 149 0.45 31.37 8.66
N GLY A 150 -0.77 30.94 8.32
CA GLY A 150 -1.12 29.52 8.31
C GLY A 150 -0.24 28.71 7.37
N LEU A 151 0.24 27.56 7.83
CA LEU A 151 1.01 26.64 7.02
C LEU A 151 0.13 25.93 5.97
N PRO A 152 0.61 25.77 4.72
CA PRO A 152 -0.14 25.07 3.68
C PRO A 152 -0.26 23.58 4.03
N LEU A 153 -1.44 23.02 3.71
CA LEU A 153 -1.74 21.60 3.86
C LEU A 153 -2.32 21.08 2.55
N ALA A 154 -1.61 20.19 1.90
CA ALA A 154 -2.11 19.48 0.73
C ALA A 154 -2.80 18.16 1.13
N ILE A 155 -3.92 17.86 0.47
CA ILE A 155 -4.60 16.55 0.50
C ILE A 155 -4.49 15.96 -0.90
N THR A 156 -3.91 14.77 -1.01
CA THR A 156 -3.72 14.12 -2.30
C THR A 156 -4.29 12.71 -2.28
N ALA A 157 -4.74 12.22 -3.42
CA ALA A 157 -5.31 10.89 -3.57
C ALA A 157 -4.43 10.04 -4.49
N GLN A 158 -4.27 8.75 -4.17
CA GLN A 158 -3.43 7.85 -4.95
C GLN A 158 -4.04 6.45 -4.99
N GLY A 159 -4.02 5.86 -6.19
CA GLY A 159 -4.44 4.48 -6.44
C GLY A 159 -5.78 4.36 -7.15
N GLY A 160 -5.82 3.48 -8.14
CA GLY A 160 -7.03 3.12 -8.88
C GLY A 160 -7.36 4.00 -10.08
N VAL A 161 -6.89 5.22 -10.13
CA VAL A 161 -7.16 6.15 -11.24
C VAL A 161 -6.60 5.60 -12.55
N GLY A 162 -7.44 5.56 -13.56
CA GLY A 162 -7.09 5.03 -14.88
C GLY A 162 -7.59 5.87 -16.04
N THR A 163 -8.43 6.88 -15.81
CA THR A 163 -8.91 7.80 -16.84
C THR A 163 -8.84 9.25 -16.37
N GLU A 164 -8.86 10.19 -17.30
CA GLU A 164 -8.88 11.61 -16.99
C GLU A 164 -10.17 11.99 -16.26
N GLU A 165 -11.31 11.42 -16.63
CA GLU A 165 -12.59 11.69 -15.97
C GLU A 165 -12.55 11.29 -14.47
N GLU A 166 -11.90 10.17 -14.14
CA GLU A 166 -11.67 9.80 -12.74
C GLU A 166 -10.71 10.75 -12.03
N HIS A 167 -9.66 11.20 -12.72
CA HIS A 167 -8.71 12.19 -12.21
C HIS A 167 -9.41 13.50 -11.87
N ASP A 168 -10.13 14.07 -12.84
CA ASP A 168 -10.83 15.35 -12.70
C ASP A 168 -11.94 15.25 -11.64
N PHE A 169 -12.65 14.13 -11.58
CA PHE A 169 -13.63 13.89 -10.53
C PHE A 169 -13.02 13.97 -9.12
N LEU A 170 -11.83 13.41 -8.91
CA LEU A 170 -11.15 13.51 -7.62
C LEU A 170 -10.76 14.96 -7.29
N ILE A 171 -10.27 15.72 -8.26
CA ILE A 171 -9.91 17.14 -8.10
C ILE A 171 -11.17 17.98 -7.83
N ASP A 172 -12.17 17.89 -8.69
CA ASP A 172 -13.31 18.79 -8.70
C ASP A 172 -14.32 18.50 -7.60
N TYR A 173 -14.62 17.21 -7.37
CA TYR A 173 -15.62 16.81 -6.39
C TYR A 173 -15.05 16.72 -4.98
N TYR A 174 -13.92 16.02 -4.80
CA TYR A 174 -13.32 15.83 -3.47
C TYR A 174 -12.35 16.96 -3.08
N ASN A 175 -12.08 17.92 -3.97
CA ASN A 175 -11.20 19.04 -3.71
C ASN A 175 -9.78 18.61 -3.25
N VAL A 176 -9.26 17.54 -3.85
CA VAL A 176 -7.87 17.12 -3.61
C VAL A 176 -6.91 17.99 -4.42
N ASP A 177 -5.72 18.27 -3.88
CA ASP A 177 -4.73 19.14 -4.52
C ASP A 177 -3.99 18.45 -5.68
N SER A 178 -3.90 17.12 -5.66
CA SER A 178 -3.35 16.35 -6.77
C SER A 178 -3.72 14.87 -6.68
N VAL A 179 -3.55 14.17 -7.81
CA VAL A 179 -3.88 12.76 -7.98
C VAL A 179 -2.66 11.98 -8.45
N GLY A 180 -2.35 10.87 -7.77
CA GLY A 180 -1.23 10.00 -8.11
C GLY A 180 -1.62 8.86 -9.06
N TRP A 181 -0.86 8.72 -10.14
CA TRP A 181 -0.95 7.61 -11.09
C TRP A 181 0.20 6.64 -10.88
N GLY A 182 -0.04 5.34 -10.96
CA GLY A 182 1.00 4.35 -10.68
C GLY A 182 1.08 3.23 -11.69
N SER A 183 0.14 2.27 -11.70
CA SER A 183 0.26 1.02 -12.47
C SER A 183 0.63 1.22 -13.94
N PRO A 184 -0.02 2.11 -14.72
CA PRO A 184 0.31 2.26 -16.13
C PRO A 184 1.71 2.83 -16.38
N ILE A 185 2.29 3.53 -15.41
CA ILE A 185 3.67 4.05 -15.50
C ILE A 185 4.72 2.93 -15.57
N LEU A 186 4.40 1.72 -15.09
CA LEU A 186 5.26 0.54 -15.27
C LEU A 186 5.48 0.18 -16.74
N LEU A 187 4.59 0.62 -17.65
CA LEU A 187 4.72 0.43 -19.10
C LEU A 187 5.41 1.61 -19.82
N VAL A 188 6.02 2.54 -19.07
CA VAL A 188 6.72 3.72 -19.60
C VAL A 188 8.20 3.62 -19.30
N PRO A 189 9.04 3.11 -20.24
CA PRO A 189 10.47 2.91 -20.00
C PRO A 189 11.26 4.17 -19.66
N GLU A 190 10.79 5.36 -20.08
CA GLU A 190 11.41 6.63 -19.72
C GLU A 190 11.19 7.01 -18.24
N ALA A 191 10.18 6.42 -17.58
CA ALA A 191 9.83 6.72 -16.19
C ALA A 191 10.19 5.59 -15.23
N THR A 192 10.18 4.32 -15.68
CA THR A 192 10.42 3.16 -14.82
C THR A 192 11.34 2.14 -15.48
N THR A 193 12.25 1.58 -14.70
CA THR A 193 13.18 0.55 -15.18
C THR A 193 12.61 -0.83 -14.94
N VAL A 194 12.06 -1.44 -15.99
CA VAL A 194 11.51 -2.79 -16.00
C VAL A 194 12.20 -3.59 -17.12
N ASP A 195 12.61 -4.82 -16.83
CA ASP A 195 13.23 -5.68 -17.84
C ASP A 195 12.23 -6.10 -18.93
N LYS A 196 12.76 -6.42 -20.12
CA LYS A 196 11.94 -6.71 -21.29
C LYS A 196 10.97 -7.87 -21.08
N ALA A 197 11.37 -8.95 -20.42
CA ALA A 197 10.51 -10.11 -20.21
C ALA A 197 9.33 -9.77 -19.29
N THR A 198 9.56 -8.98 -18.25
CA THR A 198 8.52 -8.49 -17.34
C THR A 198 7.60 -7.49 -18.05
N LEU A 199 8.14 -6.57 -18.88
CA LEU A 199 7.30 -5.68 -19.70
C LEU A 199 6.38 -6.47 -20.64
N ASP A 200 6.89 -7.50 -21.30
CA ASP A 200 6.09 -8.36 -22.18
C ASP A 200 4.98 -9.12 -21.43
N GLN A 201 5.20 -9.46 -20.14
CA GLN A 201 4.18 -10.04 -19.28
C GLN A 201 3.12 -9.01 -18.86
N LEU A 202 3.54 -7.81 -18.48
CA LEU A 202 2.62 -6.72 -18.08
C LEU A 202 1.70 -6.30 -19.21
N VAL A 203 2.22 -6.17 -20.43
CA VAL A 203 1.43 -5.87 -21.66
C VAL A 203 0.35 -6.92 -21.94
N LYS A 204 0.62 -8.18 -21.60
CA LYS A 204 -0.32 -9.31 -21.83
C LYS A 204 -1.25 -9.57 -20.64
N ALA A 205 -0.98 -8.95 -19.51
CA ALA A 205 -1.71 -9.20 -18.28
C ALA A 205 -3.20 -8.86 -18.42
N LYS A 206 -4.04 -9.75 -17.88
CA LYS A 206 -5.48 -9.57 -17.75
C LYS A 206 -5.85 -9.60 -16.27
N GLU A 207 -7.08 -9.28 -15.93
CA GLU A 207 -7.53 -9.26 -14.54
C GLU A 207 -7.22 -10.56 -13.78
N LYS A 208 -7.42 -11.73 -14.41
CA LYS A 208 -7.11 -13.04 -13.82
C LYS A 208 -5.63 -13.27 -13.51
N ASP A 209 -4.74 -12.50 -14.12
CA ASP A 209 -3.29 -12.60 -13.93
C ASP A 209 -2.81 -11.68 -12.79
N LEU A 210 -3.66 -10.76 -12.35
CA LEU A 210 -3.41 -9.83 -11.24
C LEU A 210 -4.17 -10.30 -10.01
N TYR A 211 -3.52 -10.33 -8.86
CA TYR A 211 -4.17 -10.78 -7.63
C TYR A 211 -3.51 -10.20 -6.39
N LEU A 212 -4.30 -10.04 -5.34
CA LEU A 212 -3.81 -9.70 -4.03
C LEU A 212 -3.33 -10.98 -3.34
N SER A 213 -2.06 -11.03 -2.98
CA SER A 213 -1.41 -12.23 -2.47
C SER A 213 -0.90 -12.05 -1.03
N ASP A 214 -0.74 -13.15 -0.32
CA ASP A 214 -0.10 -13.21 1.00
C ASP A 214 1.41 -13.51 0.94
N ILE A 215 2.04 -13.31 -0.24
CA ILE A 215 3.45 -13.68 -0.45
C ILE A 215 4.45 -12.82 0.34
N SER A 216 4.03 -11.63 0.79
CA SER A 216 4.93 -10.70 1.48
C SER A 216 5.46 -11.27 2.81
N PRO A 217 6.78 -11.20 3.05
CA PRO A 217 7.37 -11.56 4.35
C PRO A 217 6.90 -10.67 5.51
N LEU A 218 6.32 -9.50 5.22
CA LEU A 218 5.78 -8.57 6.22
C LEU A 218 4.38 -8.97 6.72
N GLY A 219 3.75 -9.99 6.09
CA GLY A 219 2.39 -10.39 6.45
C GLY A 219 1.29 -9.42 6.03
N VAL A 220 1.59 -8.53 5.09
CA VAL A 220 0.66 -7.56 4.52
C VAL A 220 0.29 -8.02 3.11
N PRO A 221 -0.99 -7.92 2.68
CA PRO A 221 -1.38 -8.23 1.31
C PRO A 221 -0.54 -7.50 0.27
N PHE A 222 -0.19 -8.19 -0.81
CA PHE A 222 0.74 -7.71 -1.81
C PHE A 222 0.19 -7.95 -3.22
N ASN A 223 0.04 -6.87 -3.98
CA ASN A 223 -0.32 -6.98 -5.40
C ASN A 223 0.74 -7.76 -6.16
N ASN A 224 0.34 -8.76 -6.90
CA ASN A 224 1.24 -9.65 -7.62
C ASN A 224 0.74 -9.96 -9.03
N LEU A 225 1.68 -10.28 -9.91
CA LEU A 225 1.43 -10.78 -11.26
C LEU A 225 1.69 -12.29 -11.28
N ARG A 226 0.70 -13.09 -11.68
CA ARG A 226 0.86 -14.55 -11.80
C ARG A 226 1.94 -14.90 -12.81
N LYS A 227 2.69 -15.96 -12.53
CA LYS A 227 3.75 -16.48 -13.40
C LYS A 227 4.93 -15.50 -13.63
N ASN A 228 5.12 -14.54 -12.72
CA ASN A 228 6.36 -13.79 -12.70
C ASN A 228 7.55 -14.75 -12.47
N THR A 229 8.73 -14.36 -12.91
CA THR A 229 9.88 -15.30 -12.91
C THR A 229 10.36 -15.64 -11.49
N LYS A 230 10.04 -14.82 -10.48
CA LYS A 230 10.33 -15.14 -9.07
C LYS A 230 9.42 -16.24 -8.52
N ASP A 231 8.17 -16.29 -8.94
CA ASP A 231 7.25 -17.37 -8.59
C ASP A 231 7.71 -18.69 -9.23
N ILE A 232 8.16 -18.66 -10.49
CA ILE A 232 8.73 -19.83 -11.16
C ILE A 232 10.00 -20.33 -10.42
N GLU A 233 10.90 -19.43 -10.04
CA GLU A 233 12.10 -19.75 -9.24
C GLU A 233 11.72 -20.41 -7.91
N LYS A 234 10.68 -19.89 -7.24
CA LYS A 234 10.14 -20.46 -6.01
C LYS A 234 9.60 -21.88 -6.20
N GLU A 235 8.81 -22.10 -7.23
CA GLU A 235 8.26 -23.43 -7.55
C GLU A 235 9.36 -24.46 -7.83
N ILE A 236 10.37 -24.08 -8.60
CA ILE A 236 11.55 -24.93 -8.84
C ILE A 236 12.25 -25.27 -7.51
N ALA A 237 12.44 -24.30 -6.63
CA ALA A 237 13.08 -24.52 -5.33
C ALA A 237 12.27 -25.47 -4.45
N ILE A 238 10.95 -25.33 -4.44
CA ILE A 238 10.02 -26.22 -3.68
C ILE A 238 10.10 -27.64 -4.23
N ASN A 239 10.02 -27.82 -5.55
CA ASN A 239 10.07 -29.14 -6.20
C ASN A 239 11.42 -29.85 -5.96
N ASN A 240 12.49 -29.09 -5.80
CA ASN A 240 13.83 -29.62 -5.44
C ASN A 240 14.00 -29.84 -3.92
N GLY A 241 12.92 -29.76 -3.11
CA GLY A 241 12.98 -29.95 -1.67
C GLY A 241 13.74 -28.86 -0.89
N LYS A 242 13.96 -27.67 -1.51
CA LYS A 242 14.70 -26.55 -0.92
C LYS A 242 13.88 -25.26 -0.97
N PRO A 243 12.70 -25.20 -0.31
CA PRO A 243 11.85 -24.01 -0.31
C PRO A 243 12.56 -22.79 0.29
N GLY A 244 12.12 -21.62 -0.13
CA GLY A 244 12.65 -20.35 0.32
C GLY A 244 13.89 -19.86 -0.41
N SER A 245 14.22 -18.60 -0.21
CA SER A 245 15.29 -17.86 -0.87
C SER A 245 16.54 -17.71 0.00
N ALA A 246 17.70 -17.48 -0.58
CA ALA A 246 18.96 -17.24 0.14
C ALA A 246 18.93 -15.97 0.99
N CYS A 247 18.12 -14.97 0.63
CA CYS A 247 17.95 -13.70 1.32
C CYS A 247 19.28 -12.93 1.56
N PRO A 248 20.00 -12.51 0.50
CA PRO A 248 21.32 -11.89 0.64
C PRO A 248 21.28 -10.50 1.30
N LYS A 249 20.22 -9.74 1.09
CA LYS A 249 20.08 -8.34 1.56
C LYS A 249 19.48 -8.19 2.94
N LYS A 250 18.62 -9.11 3.39
CA LYS A 250 17.96 -9.13 4.72
C LYS A 250 17.10 -7.90 5.05
N PHE A 251 16.62 -7.15 4.06
CA PHE A 251 15.87 -5.91 4.26
C PHE A 251 14.59 -6.06 5.10
N VAL A 252 13.99 -7.26 5.13
CA VAL A 252 12.79 -7.57 5.94
C VAL A 252 13.03 -8.76 6.87
N ALA A 253 14.23 -8.89 7.41
CA ALA A 253 14.59 -9.94 8.38
C ALA A 253 14.10 -9.56 9.79
N LEU A 254 12.79 -9.43 9.96
CA LEU A 254 12.15 -8.91 11.18
C LEU A 254 11.61 -9.99 12.12
N ASN A 255 11.37 -11.21 11.62
CA ASN A 255 10.81 -12.29 12.44
C ASN A 255 11.85 -12.84 13.43
N LYS A 256 11.55 -12.79 14.73
CA LYS A 256 12.45 -13.19 15.81
C LYS A 256 12.15 -14.57 16.38
N GLU A 257 11.25 -15.34 15.80
CA GLU A 257 10.85 -16.67 16.28
C GLU A 257 12.04 -17.65 16.43
N PHE A 258 12.98 -17.63 15.49
CA PHE A 258 14.13 -18.51 15.46
C PHE A 258 15.50 -17.82 15.64
N SER A 259 15.53 -16.51 15.85
CA SER A 259 16.76 -15.75 15.98
C SER A 259 16.52 -14.37 16.55
N GLU A 260 17.28 -13.95 17.54
CA GLU A 260 17.22 -12.60 18.14
C GLU A 260 17.49 -11.48 17.12
N LYS A 261 18.36 -11.73 16.14
CA LYS A 261 18.68 -10.77 15.07
C LYS A 261 17.60 -10.65 14.01
N GLY A 262 16.57 -11.50 14.08
CA GLY A 262 15.54 -11.61 13.08
C GLY A 262 15.95 -12.43 11.83
N ILE A 263 14.96 -13.06 11.22
CA ILE A 263 15.07 -13.82 9.97
C ILE A 263 13.88 -13.45 9.10
N CYS A 264 14.08 -13.36 7.78
CA CYS A 264 12.98 -13.16 6.85
C CYS A 264 12.16 -14.45 6.69
N THR A 265 10.83 -14.37 6.77
CA THR A 265 9.94 -15.53 6.63
C THR A 265 9.97 -16.18 5.23
N ALA A 266 10.40 -15.43 4.20
CA ALA A 266 10.65 -15.97 2.87
C ALA A 266 12.04 -16.62 2.72
N SER A 267 12.88 -16.58 3.74
CA SER A 267 14.23 -17.19 3.67
C SER A 267 14.18 -18.70 3.80
N ARG A 268 15.09 -19.39 3.10
CA ARG A 268 15.28 -20.84 3.22
C ARG A 268 15.50 -21.24 4.68
N LYS A 269 16.30 -20.47 5.41
CA LYS A 269 16.59 -20.74 6.83
C LYS A 269 15.31 -20.75 7.69
N TYR A 270 14.38 -19.81 7.47
CA TYR A 270 13.13 -19.77 8.20
C TYR A 270 12.21 -20.90 7.79
N GLN A 271 11.98 -21.05 6.48
CA GLN A 271 11.04 -22.04 5.96
C GLN A 271 11.44 -23.46 6.31
N THR A 272 12.75 -23.80 6.24
CA THR A 272 13.24 -25.11 6.68
C THR A 272 12.89 -25.37 8.14
N LYS A 273 13.24 -24.44 9.06
CA LYS A 273 12.95 -24.59 10.50
C LYS A 273 11.44 -24.71 10.78
N LYS A 274 10.64 -23.87 10.12
CA LYS A 274 9.18 -23.87 10.32
C LYS A 274 8.51 -25.15 9.79
N ILE A 275 9.02 -25.71 8.70
CA ILE A 275 8.56 -26.99 8.16
C ILE A 275 8.99 -28.15 9.08
N GLU A 276 10.21 -28.12 9.63
CA GLU A 276 10.66 -29.09 10.61
C GLU A 276 9.77 -29.07 11.86
N GLU A 277 9.46 -27.90 12.40
CA GLU A 277 8.53 -27.74 13.52
C GLU A 277 7.12 -28.25 13.16
N LEU A 278 6.60 -27.93 11.98
CA LEU A 278 5.30 -28.39 11.52
C LEU A 278 5.22 -29.93 11.45
N LYS A 279 6.30 -30.57 11.02
CA LYS A 279 6.38 -32.06 10.96
C LYS A 279 6.34 -32.76 12.32
N THR A 280 6.65 -32.03 13.40
CA THR A 280 6.55 -32.60 14.77
C THR A 280 5.13 -32.55 15.35
N GLN A 281 4.21 -31.83 14.67
CA GLN A 281 2.83 -31.71 15.10
C GLN A 281 1.99 -32.88 14.56
N ASP A 282 1.15 -33.44 15.40
CA ASP A 282 0.18 -34.49 14.99
C ASP A 282 -1.08 -33.81 14.40
N LEU A 283 -0.99 -33.44 13.13
CA LEU A 283 -2.05 -32.73 12.41
C LEU A 283 -2.71 -33.64 11.36
N PRO A 284 -4.02 -33.45 11.13
CA PRO A 284 -4.67 -34.03 9.95
C PRO A 284 -3.96 -33.61 8.67
N GLN A 285 -3.89 -34.50 7.68
CA GLN A 285 -3.15 -34.23 6.44
C GLN A 285 -3.61 -32.98 5.69
N SER A 286 -4.90 -32.67 5.73
CA SER A 286 -5.46 -31.44 5.13
C SER A 286 -4.94 -30.19 5.83
N GLU A 287 -4.90 -30.18 7.16
CA GLU A 287 -4.41 -29.06 7.96
C GLU A 287 -2.89 -28.91 7.81
N PHE A 288 -2.15 -30.02 7.84
CA PHE A 288 -0.71 -30.01 7.55
C PHE A 288 -0.42 -29.37 6.19
N LYS A 289 -1.14 -29.79 5.13
CA LYS A 289 -0.97 -29.25 3.78
C LYS A 289 -1.29 -27.75 3.73
N LYS A 290 -2.35 -27.30 4.42
CA LYS A 290 -2.74 -25.90 4.51
C LYS A 290 -1.62 -25.06 5.15
N GLN A 291 -1.10 -25.49 6.30
CA GLN A 291 -0.03 -24.78 7.01
C GLN A 291 1.30 -24.84 6.24
N PHE A 292 1.64 -25.96 5.63
CA PHE A 292 2.81 -26.10 4.77
C PHE A 292 2.77 -25.09 3.61
N ASN A 293 1.63 -25.00 2.91
CA ASN A 293 1.45 -24.04 1.82
C ASN A 293 1.63 -22.60 2.28
N LYS A 294 1.09 -22.23 3.45
CA LYS A 294 1.27 -20.86 4.03
C LYS A 294 2.76 -20.54 4.32
N ILE A 295 3.54 -21.53 4.72
CA ILE A 295 4.99 -21.34 4.97
C ILE A 295 5.73 -21.10 3.66
N ILE A 296 5.52 -21.95 2.65
CA ILE A 296 6.26 -21.92 1.39
C ILE A 296 5.76 -20.83 0.42
N GLU A 297 4.59 -20.27 0.66
CA GLU A 297 4.03 -19.17 -0.13
C GLU A 297 4.89 -17.91 -0.05
N LYS A 298 5.47 -17.64 1.13
CA LYS A 298 6.28 -16.42 1.35
C LYS A 298 7.47 -16.33 0.39
N THR A 299 7.53 -15.23 -0.36
CA THR A 299 8.50 -15.01 -1.45
C THR A 299 9.43 -13.84 -1.13
N CYS A 300 10.67 -13.90 -1.62
CA CYS A 300 11.66 -12.82 -1.46
C CYS A 300 11.34 -11.65 -2.42
N THR A 301 10.27 -10.91 -2.13
CA THR A 301 9.77 -9.81 -2.98
C THR A 301 10.74 -8.65 -3.09
N CYS A 302 11.40 -8.26 -2.00
CA CYS A 302 12.31 -7.10 -1.98
C CYS A 302 13.50 -7.25 -2.95
N VAL A 303 14.09 -8.45 -3.05
CA VAL A 303 15.16 -8.73 -4.02
C VAL A 303 14.57 -8.85 -5.42
N GLY A 304 13.46 -9.58 -5.57
CA GLY A 304 12.81 -9.77 -6.87
C GLY A 304 12.40 -8.46 -7.55
N LEU A 305 11.93 -7.47 -6.78
CA LEU A 305 11.62 -6.13 -7.31
C LEU A 305 12.85 -5.40 -7.84
N GLY A 306 14.01 -5.52 -7.16
CA GLY A 306 15.26 -4.91 -7.60
C GLY A 306 15.92 -5.61 -8.78
N THR A 307 15.68 -6.92 -8.95
CA THR A 307 16.32 -7.73 -10.02
C THR A 307 15.93 -7.25 -11.41
N SER A 308 14.72 -6.71 -11.59
CA SER A 308 14.28 -6.17 -12.89
C SER A 308 15.23 -5.09 -13.41
N ALA A 309 15.66 -4.16 -12.55
CA ALA A 309 16.61 -3.12 -12.91
C ALA A 309 18.00 -3.69 -13.25
N LEU A 310 18.47 -4.70 -12.50
CA LEU A 310 19.74 -5.38 -12.81
C LEU A 310 19.71 -6.01 -14.20
N LEU A 311 18.62 -6.70 -14.54
CA LEU A 311 18.44 -7.33 -15.85
C LEU A 311 18.30 -6.31 -16.98
N ALA A 312 17.58 -5.21 -16.74
CA ALA A 312 17.40 -4.14 -17.73
C ALA A 312 18.72 -3.45 -18.13
N TYR A 313 19.69 -3.40 -17.21
CA TYR A 313 21.02 -2.81 -17.44
C TYR A 313 22.14 -3.84 -17.62
N ASP A 314 21.82 -5.12 -17.84
CA ASP A 314 22.79 -6.21 -17.98
C ASP A 314 23.83 -6.29 -16.84
N LEU A 315 23.38 -5.99 -15.61
CA LEU A 315 24.20 -6.05 -14.41
C LEU A 315 24.26 -7.46 -13.82
N ASP A 316 25.29 -7.76 -13.03
CA ASP A 316 25.49 -9.06 -12.42
C ASP A 316 24.37 -9.40 -11.41
N THR A 317 23.76 -10.54 -11.59
CA THR A 317 22.67 -11.06 -10.74
C THR A 317 23.05 -12.32 -9.93
N LYS A 318 24.35 -12.64 -9.83
CA LYS A 318 24.80 -13.87 -9.14
C LYS A 318 24.33 -13.94 -7.69
N VAL A 319 24.23 -12.80 -7.00
CA VAL A 319 23.84 -12.73 -5.60
C VAL A 319 22.32 -12.73 -5.46
N GLU A 320 21.62 -11.94 -6.27
CA GLU A 320 20.17 -11.72 -6.22
C GLU A 320 19.36 -12.84 -6.89
N GLY A 321 19.97 -13.55 -7.85
CA GLY A 321 19.27 -14.45 -8.75
C GLY A 321 18.62 -13.72 -9.93
N LYS A 322 17.96 -14.46 -10.82
CA LYS A 322 17.33 -13.92 -12.04
C LYS A 322 15.81 -13.74 -11.90
N GLY A 323 15.21 -14.18 -10.79
CA GLY A 323 13.78 -14.09 -10.59
C GLY A 323 13.32 -12.67 -10.30
N VAL A 324 12.39 -12.16 -11.10
CA VAL A 324 11.78 -10.84 -10.97
C VAL A 324 10.41 -10.97 -10.31
N SER A 325 10.17 -10.19 -9.25
CA SER A 325 8.85 -9.88 -8.73
C SER A 325 8.40 -8.54 -9.29
N ILE A 326 7.12 -8.41 -9.56
CA ILE A 326 6.51 -7.15 -9.98
C ILE A 326 5.15 -7.00 -9.29
N CYS A 327 4.81 -5.79 -8.88
CA CYS A 327 3.61 -5.50 -8.10
C CYS A 327 2.70 -4.50 -8.83
N PRO A 328 2.13 -4.87 -9.98
CA PRO A 328 1.21 -4.00 -10.70
C PRO A 328 -0.09 -3.87 -9.91
N GLY A 329 -0.65 -2.66 -9.87
CA GLY A 329 -2.01 -2.47 -9.40
C GLY A 329 -3.03 -3.01 -10.42
N PRO A 330 -4.32 -3.09 -10.04
CA PRO A 330 -5.37 -3.72 -10.85
C PRO A 330 -5.59 -3.06 -12.22
N ASN A 331 -5.27 -1.78 -12.38
CA ASN A 331 -5.40 -1.08 -13.66
C ASN A 331 -4.49 -1.63 -14.77
N MET A 332 -3.43 -2.37 -14.44
CA MET A 332 -2.53 -2.96 -15.43
C MET A 332 -3.26 -3.80 -16.48
N ALA A 333 -4.35 -4.47 -16.11
CA ALA A 333 -5.14 -5.32 -17.01
C ALA A 333 -5.74 -4.61 -18.21
N TYR A 334 -5.79 -3.28 -18.20
CA TYR A 334 -6.50 -2.47 -19.20
C TYR A 334 -5.56 -1.76 -20.19
N TYR A 335 -4.26 -1.87 -19.99
CA TYR A 335 -3.23 -1.35 -20.87
C TYR A 335 -2.51 -2.50 -21.59
N SER A 336 -2.39 -2.42 -22.92
CA SER A 336 -1.93 -3.54 -23.77
C SER A 336 -0.69 -3.23 -24.60
N LYS A 337 0.04 -2.15 -24.30
CA LYS A 337 1.27 -1.78 -24.99
C LYS A 337 2.25 -1.03 -24.09
N VAL A 338 3.52 -1.10 -24.40
CA VAL A 338 4.53 -0.18 -23.87
C VAL A 338 4.27 1.20 -24.48
N MET A 339 4.34 2.23 -23.65
CA MET A 339 4.00 3.60 -24.01
C MET A 339 5.20 4.53 -23.79
N SER A 340 5.31 5.57 -24.61
CA SER A 340 6.21 6.68 -24.33
C SER A 340 5.67 7.55 -23.20
N LEU A 341 6.54 8.30 -22.55
CA LEU A 341 6.14 9.28 -21.53
C LEU A 341 5.14 10.30 -22.09
N LYS A 342 5.31 10.70 -23.36
CA LYS A 342 4.39 11.60 -24.08
C LYS A 342 3.00 10.98 -24.25
N GLU A 343 2.90 9.72 -24.65
CA GLU A 343 1.60 9.02 -24.77
C GLU A 343 0.90 8.91 -23.43
N MET A 344 1.63 8.54 -22.38
CA MET A 344 1.07 8.44 -21.04
C MET A 344 0.63 9.81 -20.50
N THR A 345 1.43 10.86 -20.68
CA THR A 345 1.06 12.22 -20.30
C THR A 345 -0.19 12.70 -21.04
N ASN A 346 -0.30 12.42 -22.33
CA ASN A 346 -1.50 12.75 -23.10
C ASN A 346 -2.74 11.99 -22.60
N HIS A 347 -2.58 10.74 -22.16
CA HIS A 347 -3.68 9.97 -21.58
C HIS A 347 -4.12 10.54 -20.21
N ILE A 348 -3.18 10.88 -19.34
CA ILE A 348 -3.47 11.45 -18.02
C ILE A 348 -4.28 12.75 -18.12
N TYR A 349 -3.99 13.57 -19.14
CA TYR A 349 -4.64 14.86 -19.37
C TYR A 349 -5.76 14.81 -20.46
N GLY A 350 -6.34 13.66 -20.74
CA GLY A 350 -7.49 13.48 -21.64
C GLY A 350 -7.25 13.79 -23.11
N ARG A 351 -5.99 14.03 -23.53
CA ARG A 351 -5.65 14.33 -24.94
C ARG A 351 -5.65 13.09 -25.84
N SER A 352 -5.58 11.93 -25.25
CA SER A 352 -5.69 10.63 -25.89
C SER A 352 -6.13 9.56 -24.90
N ASN A 353 -6.67 8.44 -25.39
CA ASN A 353 -7.03 7.30 -24.54
C ASN A 353 -6.13 6.12 -24.85
N MET A 354 -5.37 5.64 -23.85
CA MET A 354 -4.48 4.49 -23.97
C MET A 354 -5.11 3.19 -23.45
N ILE A 355 -6.29 3.26 -22.87
CA ILE A 355 -7.03 2.07 -22.43
C ILE A 355 -7.56 1.33 -23.67
N SER A 356 -7.21 0.06 -23.77
CA SER A 356 -7.57 -0.79 -24.91
C SER A 356 -8.89 -1.55 -24.72
N ARG A 357 -9.45 -1.52 -23.50
CA ARG A 357 -10.66 -2.26 -23.12
C ARG A 357 -11.76 -1.32 -22.66
N THR A 358 -12.98 -1.57 -23.16
CA THR A 358 -14.19 -0.80 -22.81
C THR A 358 -14.91 -1.31 -21.56
N ASP A 359 -14.53 -2.50 -21.06
CA ASP A 359 -15.13 -3.17 -19.90
C ASP A 359 -14.40 -2.87 -18.58
N ARG A 360 -13.58 -1.83 -18.53
CA ARG A 360 -12.93 -1.38 -17.31
C ARG A 360 -14.00 -0.81 -16.37
N PRO A 361 -14.14 -1.35 -15.14
CA PRO A 361 -15.03 -0.78 -14.16
C PRO A 361 -14.52 0.60 -13.69
N ASN A 362 -15.41 1.44 -13.22
CA ASN A 362 -15.06 2.66 -12.50
C ASN A 362 -14.16 2.31 -11.31
N MET A 363 -13.24 3.21 -10.94
CA MET A 363 -12.25 2.96 -9.89
C MET A 363 -12.90 2.60 -8.54
N PHE A 364 -14.01 3.22 -8.15
CA PHE A 364 -14.70 2.95 -6.88
C PHE A 364 -15.39 1.58 -6.89
N ILE A 365 -15.96 1.19 -8.03
CA ILE A 365 -16.52 -0.15 -8.21
C ILE A 365 -15.41 -1.22 -8.18
N LYS A 366 -14.28 -0.94 -8.79
CA LYS A 366 -13.13 -1.87 -8.75
C LYS A 366 -12.60 -2.04 -7.33
N GLU A 367 -12.55 -0.98 -6.55
CA GLU A 367 -12.18 -1.04 -5.13
C GLU A 367 -13.17 -1.91 -4.34
N LEU A 368 -14.47 -1.68 -4.53
CA LEU A 368 -15.52 -2.47 -3.89
C LEU A 368 -15.36 -3.97 -4.19
N HIS A 369 -15.14 -4.34 -5.45
CA HIS A 369 -14.93 -5.74 -5.84
C HIS A 369 -13.71 -6.36 -5.13
N ILE A 370 -12.58 -5.65 -5.10
CA ILE A 370 -11.36 -6.12 -4.43
C ILE A 370 -11.61 -6.34 -2.92
N TYR A 371 -12.36 -5.46 -2.27
CA TYR A 371 -12.65 -5.58 -0.85
C TYR A 371 -13.65 -6.70 -0.54
N LEU A 372 -14.63 -6.93 -1.42
CA LEU A 372 -15.54 -8.07 -1.31
C LEU A 372 -14.80 -9.41 -1.49
N ASP A 373 -13.92 -9.50 -2.48
CA ASP A 373 -13.08 -10.67 -2.72
C ASP A 373 -12.15 -10.93 -1.51
N TYR A 374 -11.51 -9.87 -1.01
CA TYR A 374 -10.65 -9.97 0.18
C TYR A 374 -11.44 -10.47 1.41
N LEU A 375 -12.63 -9.91 1.67
CA LEU A 375 -13.47 -10.35 2.78
C LEU A 375 -13.90 -11.82 2.60
N LYS A 376 -14.26 -12.21 1.39
CA LYS A 376 -14.62 -13.59 1.05
C LYS A 376 -13.47 -14.54 1.35
N ASP A 377 -12.26 -14.24 0.89
CA ASP A 377 -11.07 -15.05 1.14
C ASP A 377 -10.80 -15.19 2.65
N LYS A 378 -10.91 -14.08 3.40
CA LYS A 378 -10.73 -14.11 4.87
C LYS A 378 -11.77 -14.95 5.59
N VAL A 379 -13.02 -14.95 5.14
CA VAL A 379 -14.10 -15.82 5.68
C VAL A 379 -13.81 -17.28 5.34
N GLU A 380 -13.42 -17.59 4.10
CA GLU A 380 -13.11 -18.95 3.65
C GLU A 380 -11.83 -19.53 4.30
N GLU A 381 -10.86 -18.69 4.64
CA GLU A 381 -9.66 -19.08 5.38
C GLU A 381 -9.94 -19.44 6.84
N THR A 382 -11.05 -18.94 7.38
CA THR A 382 -11.39 -19.17 8.80
C THR A 382 -11.91 -20.58 9.01
N THR A 383 -11.28 -21.32 9.91
CA THR A 383 -11.67 -22.66 10.30
C THR A 383 -12.09 -22.67 11.77
N GLY A 384 -13.28 -23.23 12.06
CA GLY A 384 -13.81 -23.30 13.42
C GLY A 384 -14.44 -21.99 13.91
N GLU A 385 -14.73 -21.91 15.20
CA GLU A 385 -15.35 -20.76 15.84
C GLU A 385 -14.48 -19.50 15.79
N LEU A 386 -15.14 -18.36 15.60
CA LEU A 386 -14.47 -17.05 15.59
C LEU A 386 -14.08 -16.62 17.01
N ASN A 387 -12.81 -16.27 17.21
CA ASN A 387 -12.39 -15.60 18.43
C ASN A 387 -12.89 -14.13 18.48
N ARG A 388 -12.88 -13.51 19.67
CA ARG A 388 -13.37 -12.15 19.88
C ARG A 388 -12.72 -11.09 18.97
N LYS A 389 -11.44 -11.25 18.61
CA LYS A 389 -10.74 -10.31 17.72
C LYS A 389 -11.24 -10.45 16.27
N GLN A 390 -11.43 -11.67 15.81
CA GLN A 390 -11.99 -11.95 14.49
C GLN A 390 -13.44 -11.46 14.37
N VAL A 391 -14.27 -11.70 15.38
CA VAL A 391 -15.65 -11.17 15.42
C VAL A 391 -15.64 -9.64 15.31
N LYS A 392 -14.82 -8.96 16.10
CA LYS A 392 -14.70 -7.51 16.03
C LYS A 392 -14.24 -7.03 14.65
N TYR A 393 -13.22 -7.69 14.08
CA TYR A 393 -12.69 -7.37 12.77
C TYR A 393 -13.76 -7.48 11.67
N PHE A 394 -14.42 -8.63 11.57
CA PHE A 394 -15.45 -8.84 10.56
C PHE A 394 -16.63 -7.89 10.71
N ASN A 395 -17.08 -7.63 11.95
CA ASN A 395 -18.16 -6.65 12.21
C ASN A 395 -17.77 -5.24 11.77
N THR A 396 -16.56 -4.80 12.08
CA THR A 396 -16.06 -3.49 11.65
C THR A 396 -15.95 -3.42 10.13
N PHE A 397 -15.36 -4.44 9.51
CA PHE A 397 -15.17 -4.50 8.07
C PHE A 397 -16.51 -4.45 7.31
N THR A 398 -17.47 -5.32 7.69
CA THR A 398 -18.79 -5.37 7.04
C THR A 398 -19.59 -4.09 7.25
N LYS A 399 -19.49 -3.47 8.44
CA LYS A 399 -20.11 -2.18 8.71
C LYS A 399 -19.58 -1.09 7.79
N ASN A 400 -18.27 -0.92 7.74
CA ASN A 400 -17.61 0.12 6.93
C ASN A 400 -17.90 -0.07 5.44
N MET A 401 -17.87 -1.32 4.95
CA MET A 401 -18.26 -1.65 3.57
C MET A 401 -19.70 -1.25 3.27
N LYS A 402 -20.63 -1.59 4.17
CA LYS A 402 -22.04 -1.24 4.01
C LYS A 402 -22.25 0.28 3.95
N GLU A 403 -21.62 1.00 4.86
CA GLU A 403 -21.66 2.47 4.88
C GLU A 403 -21.07 3.07 3.60
N GLY A 404 -19.94 2.52 3.12
CA GLY A 404 -19.30 2.94 1.88
C GLY A 404 -20.13 2.67 0.63
N ILE A 405 -20.79 1.51 0.52
CA ILE A 405 -21.70 1.21 -0.59
C ILE A 405 -22.90 2.17 -0.57
N SER A 406 -23.46 2.44 0.62
CA SER A 406 -24.58 3.38 0.76
C SER A 406 -24.17 4.79 0.34
N TYR A 407 -22.99 5.24 0.75
CA TYR A 407 -22.41 6.53 0.33
C TYR A 407 -22.26 6.61 -1.20
N TYR A 408 -21.70 5.58 -1.85
CA TYR A 408 -21.57 5.58 -3.30
C TYR A 408 -22.92 5.54 -4.03
N SER A 409 -23.91 4.84 -3.48
CA SER A 409 -25.27 4.79 -4.06
C SER A 409 -25.90 6.19 -4.04
N GLU A 410 -25.76 6.93 -2.96
CA GLU A 410 -26.23 8.30 -2.85
C GLU A 410 -25.44 9.26 -3.76
N LEU A 411 -24.12 9.16 -3.77
CA LEU A 411 -23.23 9.95 -4.61
C LEU A 411 -23.60 9.79 -6.09
N PHE A 412 -23.65 8.56 -6.60
CA PHE A 412 -23.91 8.32 -8.02
C PHE A 412 -25.36 8.59 -8.45
N ALA A 413 -26.32 8.48 -7.54
CA ALA A 413 -27.69 8.91 -7.82
C ALA A 413 -27.77 10.42 -8.08
N ASN A 414 -27.01 11.21 -7.33
CA ASN A 414 -27.09 12.68 -7.33
C ASN A 414 -26.09 13.37 -8.29
N ILE A 415 -25.06 12.68 -8.77
CA ILE A 415 -24.03 13.27 -9.63
C ILE A 415 -24.65 13.69 -10.99
N SER A 416 -24.38 14.91 -11.44
CA SER A 416 -24.91 15.45 -12.71
C SER A 416 -23.98 15.25 -13.91
N SER A 417 -22.69 15.06 -13.66
CA SER A 417 -21.65 14.96 -14.71
C SER A 417 -21.59 13.64 -15.46
N VAL A 418 -22.36 12.63 -15.04
CA VAL A 418 -22.35 11.28 -15.61
C VAL A 418 -23.67 11.00 -16.34
N SER A 419 -23.60 10.35 -17.50
CA SER A 419 -24.81 9.99 -18.26
C SER A 419 -25.74 9.03 -17.50
N THR A 420 -27.03 9.04 -17.83
CA THR A 420 -28.04 8.19 -17.18
C THR A 420 -27.69 6.70 -17.25
N ASP A 421 -27.19 6.25 -18.40
CA ASP A 421 -26.84 4.83 -18.61
C ASP A 421 -25.68 4.40 -17.72
N ILE A 422 -24.63 5.23 -17.62
CA ILE A 422 -23.49 4.96 -16.74
C ILE A 422 -23.92 4.99 -15.28
N LYS A 423 -24.77 5.95 -14.86
CA LYS A 423 -25.33 5.96 -13.50
C LYS A 423 -26.07 4.66 -13.18
N GLN A 424 -26.92 4.22 -14.08
CA GLN A 424 -27.71 3.00 -13.89
C GLN A 424 -26.80 1.77 -13.76
N GLN A 425 -25.74 1.70 -14.57
CA GLN A 425 -24.74 0.64 -14.47
C GLN A 425 -24.04 0.67 -13.10
N LEU A 426 -23.55 1.84 -12.67
CA LEU A 426 -22.87 1.99 -11.37
C LEU A 426 -23.79 1.60 -10.20
N LEU A 427 -25.04 2.03 -10.21
CA LEU A 427 -26.03 1.68 -9.18
C LEU A 427 -26.31 0.18 -9.15
N CYS A 428 -26.42 -0.46 -10.31
CA CYS A 428 -26.57 -1.92 -10.40
C CYS A 428 -25.38 -2.67 -9.81
N GLU A 429 -24.15 -2.26 -10.11
CA GLU A 429 -22.92 -2.84 -9.55
C GLU A 429 -22.87 -2.68 -8.01
N LEU A 430 -23.29 -1.54 -7.49
CA LEU A 430 -23.37 -1.30 -6.04
C LEU A 430 -24.41 -2.19 -5.36
N GLU A 431 -25.58 -2.38 -6.00
CA GLU A 431 -26.61 -3.29 -5.50
C GLU A 431 -26.13 -4.73 -5.46
N MET A 432 -25.46 -5.21 -6.51
CA MET A 432 -24.82 -6.53 -6.54
C MET A 432 -23.75 -6.67 -5.46
N GLY A 433 -22.95 -5.62 -5.25
CA GLY A 433 -21.96 -5.55 -4.17
C GLY A 433 -22.61 -5.66 -2.78
N MET A 434 -23.71 -4.96 -2.55
CA MET A 434 -24.46 -5.02 -1.29
C MET A 434 -25.06 -6.43 -1.06
N GLN A 435 -25.61 -7.07 -2.08
CA GLN A 435 -26.13 -8.45 -2.00
C GLN A 435 -24.99 -9.45 -1.65
N THR A 436 -23.84 -9.28 -2.30
CA THR A 436 -22.65 -10.10 -2.00
C THR A 436 -22.20 -9.91 -0.55
N LEU A 437 -22.13 -8.68 -0.07
CA LEU A 437 -21.76 -8.36 1.32
C LEU A 437 -22.74 -8.97 2.32
N GLN A 438 -24.05 -8.91 2.04
CA GLN A 438 -25.09 -9.53 2.87
C GLN A 438 -24.90 -11.05 2.95
N GLY A 439 -24.61 -11.70 1.81
CA GLY A 439 -24.30 -13.13 1.74
C GLY A 439 -23.06 -13.52 2.58
N LEU A 440 -22.01 -12.71 2.53
CA LEU A 440 -20.81 -12.91 3.35
C LEU A 440 -21.11 -12.69 4.84
N ASN A 441 -21.89 -11.68 5.19
CA ASN A 441 -22.29 -11.44 6.56
C ASN A 441 -23.09 -12.62 7.17
N LEU A 442 -23.99 -13.23 6.41
CA LEU A 442 -24.70 -14.44 6.84
C LEU A 442 -23.74 -15.62 7.12
N LYS A 443 -22.67 -15.77 6.31
CA LYS A 443 -21.63 -16.77 6.57
C LYS A 443 -20.87 -16.48 7.86
N ILE A 444 -20.50 -15.21 8.08
CA ILE A 444 -19.81 -14.75 9.30
C ILE A 444 -20.68 -15.02 10.54
N GLU A 445 -21.98 -14.73 10.48
CA GLU A 445 -22.89 -14.99 11.61
C GLU A 445 -22.99 -16.49 11.93
N LYS A 446 -22.96 -17.38 10.94
CA LYS A 446 -22.90 -18.83 11.19
C LYS A 446 -21.63 -19.25 11.91
N LEU A 447 -20.47 -18.69 11.52
CA LEU A 447 -19.18 -18.96 12.18
C LEU A 447 -19.09 -18.40 13.62
N LYS A 448 -20.03 -17.55 14.04
CA LYS A 448 -20.14 -17.07 15.44
C LYS A 448 -21.05 -17.95 16.30
N ALA A 449 -21.98 -18.68 15.66
CA ALA A 449 -23.04 -19.42 16.34
C ALA A 449 -22.68 -20.88 16.62
N ASP A 450 -21.62 -21.40 15.97
CA ASP A 450 -21.05 -22.72 16.20
C ASP A 450 -19.97 -22.64 17.29
#